data_1575a09d81eee94fce8c2f44b6b6945e
#
_entry.id   1575a09d81eee94fce8c2f44b6b6945e
#
_cell.length_a   1.000
_cell.length_b   1.000
_cell.length_c   1.000
_cell.angle_alpha   90.00
_cell.angle_beta   90.00
_cell.angle_gamma   90.00
#
_symmetry.space_group_name_H-M   'P 1'
#
loop_
_entity.id
_entity.type
_entity.pdbx_description
1 polymer ?
#
loop_
_entity_poly.entity_id
_entity_poly.type
_entity_poly.pdbx_seq_one_letter_code
_entity_poly.pdbx_strand_id
1 'polypeptide(L)'
;MKPRSVDWAALRADREQDGAEGLRERKKRLLRQRLSDTATEMFLDRGFDAVRVVEVAAACDVSEKTVYNYFPTKESLILDRWEATTAAIQAGIADTRVSPVDAVLRILADELGALTAWLRAQPDLAEAIASVRRFGELIASTPALRSYQTDTLTGLTAVAAKAIARRYGLSPDDPEPQIAAVALLGLWHIHFRALGKYLDGTVTPDQVEKAISGEVERAGHLIAAGLRTLSAK
;
A
#
# COMPACT_ATOMS: atom_id res chain seq x y z
N MET A 1 6.44 -28.41 11.79
CA MET A 1 6.95 -27.54 10.70
C MET A 1 6.20 -26.22 10.89
N LYS A 2 6.85 -25.11 11.30
CA LYS A 2 6.17 -23.81 11.44
C LYS A 2 5.61 -23.42 10.07
N PRO A 3 4.36 -22.94 9.97
CA PRO A 3 3.85 -22.42 8.70
C PRO A 3 4.82 -21.33 8.20
N ARG A 4 5.16 -21.39 6.92
CA ARG A 4 5.97 -20.34 6.28
C ARG A 4 5.18 -19.02 6.43
N SER A 5 5.82 -18.04 7.03
CA SER A 5 5.33 -16.67 7.11
C SER A 5 4.90 -16.19 5.71
N VAL A 6 3.84 -15.37 5.69
CA VAL A 6 3.47 -14.64 4.48
C VAL A 6 4.71 -13.88 4.01
N ASP A 7 5.10 -14.07 2.75
CA ASP A 7 6.14 -13.24 2.15
C ASP A 7 5.55 -11.84 1.89
N TRP A 8 5.58 -11.04 2.92
CA TRP A 8 5.11 -9.65 2.88
C TRP A 8 5.92 -8.78 1.92
N ALA A 9 7.12 -9.23 1.54
CA ALA A 9 7.94 -8.56 0.55
C ALA A 9 7.43 -8.80 -0.88
N ALA A 10 6.94 -10.00 -1.19
CA ALA A 10 6.31 -10.28 -2.48
C ALA A 10 5.01 -9.49 -2.67
N LEU A 11 4.31 -9.18 -1.56
CA LEU A 11 3.12 -8.31 -1.56
C LEU A 11 3.47 -6.81 -1.65
N ARG A 12 4.71 -6.47 -1.33
CA ARG A 12 5.27 -5.14 -1.58
C ARG A 12 5.81 -5.19 -3.00
N ALA A 13 5.14 -4.57 -3.95
CA ALA A 13 5.60 -4.47 -5.33
C ALA A 13 6.90 -3.63 -5.43
N ASP A 14 7.96 -4.05 -4.73
CA ASP A 14 9.33 -3.70 -5.05
C ASP A 14 9.67 -4.46 -6.33
N ARG A 15 9.20 -3.93 -7.47
CA ARG A 15 9.73 -4.32 -8.76
C ARG A 15 11.23 -4.13 -8.68
N GLU A 16 11.94 -5.25 -8.73
CA GLU A 16 13.37 -5.32 -8.92
C GLU A 16 13.74 -4.33 -10.02
N GLN A 17 14.31 -3.20 -9.63
CA GLN A 17 15.19 -2.46 -10.52
C GLN A 17 16.48 -3.29 -10.57
N ASP A 18 16.43 -4.35 -11.36
CA ASP A 18 17.54 -5.20 -11.70
C ASP A 18 18.43 -4.42 -12.70
N GLY A 19 19.15 -3.45 -12.17
CA GLY A 19 20.07 -2.59 -12.88
C GLY A 19 21.08 -2.00 -11.89
N ALA A 20 22.21 -2.71 -11.66
CA ALA A 20 23.41 -2.21 -10.99
C ALA A 20 23.21 -1.62 -9.58
N GLU A 21 22.34 -2.22 -8.76
CA GLU A 21 22.23 -1.86 -7.34
C GLU A 21 23.58 -2.19 -6.64
N GLY A 22 24.21 -1.18 -6.03
CA GLY A 22 25.44 -1.38 -5.29
C GLY A 22 25.23 -2.32 -4.09
N LEU A 23 26.24 -3.12 -3.75
CA LEU A 23 26.19 -4.10 -2.65
C LEU A 23 25.68 -3.49 -1.33
N ARG A 24 25.95 -2.21 -1.09
CA ARG A 24 25.52 -1.47 0.10
C ARG A 24 24.00 -1.23 0.10
N GLU A 25 23.44 -0.79 -1.03
CA GLU A 25 21.99 -0.53 -1.17
C GLU A 25 21.22 -1.84 -1.08
N ARG A 26 21.69 -2.90 -1.73
CA ARG A 26 21.12 -4.24 -1.62
C ARG A 26 21.07 -4.73 -0.16
N LYS A 27 22.16 -4.57 0.61
CA LYS A 27 22.16 -4.95 2.03
C LYS A 27 21.19 -4.11 2.84
N LYS A 28 21.08 -2.81 2.54
CA LYS A 28 20.13 -1.89 3.19
C LYS A 28 18.69 -2.32 2.93
N ARG A 29 18.33 -2.61 1.68
CA ARG A 29 17.01 -3.08 1.28
C ARG A 29 16.66 -4.41 1.96
N LEU A 30 17.57 -5.39 1.95
CA LEU A 30 17.35 -6.69 2.60
C LEU A 30 17.16 -6.57 4.11
N LEU A 31 17.91 -5.68 4.78
CA LEU A 31 17.73 -5.44 6.21
C LEU A 31 16.38 -4.77 6.49
N ARG A 32 16.00 -3.74 5.69
CA ARG A 32 14.68 -3.09 5.81
C ARG A 32 13.55 -4.13 5.68
N GLN A 33 13.63 -4.99 4.68
CA GLN A 33 12.67 -6.06 4.47
C GLN A 33 12.60 -7.01 5.67
N ARG A 34 13.77 -7.53 6.14
CA ARG A 34 13.83 -8.43 7.29
C ARG A 34 13.21 -7.82 8.54
N LEU A 35 13.48 -6.54 8.81
CA LEU A 35 12.90 -5.82 9.95
C LEU A 35 11.37 -5.75 9.87
N SER A 36 10.83 -5.38 8.72
CA SER A 36 9.39 -5.27 8.51
C SER A 36 8.69 -6.63 8.56
N ASP A 37 9.27 -7.68 7.96
CA ASP A 37 8.70 -9.02 7.97
C ASP A 37 8.69 -9.60 9.40
N THR A 38 9.82 -9.50 10.12
CA THR A 38 9.92 -9.95 11.52
C THR A 38 8.92 -9.21 12.42
N ALA A 39 8.81 -7.88 12.27
CA ALA A 39 7.87 -7.09 13.05
C ALA A 39 6.42 -7.50 12.75
N THR A 40 6.07 -7.68 11.47
CA THR A 40 4.73 -8.08 11.05
C THR A 40 4.34 -9.44 11.64
N GLU A 41 5.25 -10.43 11.60
CA GLU A 41 5.03 -11.75 12.21
C GLU A 41 4.78 -11.63 13.72
N MET A 42 5.63 -10.87 14.42
CA MET A 42 5.48 -10.67 15.87
C MET A 42 4.17 -9.95 16.22
N PHE A 43 3.75 -8.96 15.41
CA PHE A 43 2.49 -8.25 15.61
C PHE A 43 1.27 -9.14 15.35
N LEU A 44 1.33 -10.01 14.35
CA LEU A 44 0.25 -10.97 14.06
C LEU A 44 0.12 -12.05 15.13
N ASP A 45 1.24 -12.46 15.72
CA ASP A 45 1.28 -13.52 16.75
C ASP A 45 0.86 -12.99 18.13
N ARG A 46 1.31 -11.79 18.51
CA ARG A 46 1.21 -11.28 19.89
C ARG A 46 0.34 -10.03 20.03
N GLY A 47 -0.10 -9.44 18.92
CA GLY A 47 -0.77 -8.14 18.89
C GLY A 47 0.22 -6.97 18.83
N PHE A 48 -0.21 -5.86 18.21
CA PHE A 48 0.64 -4.69 17.97
C PHE A 48 1.19 -4.11 19.29
N ASP A 49 0.34 -3.89 20.28
CA ASP A 49 0.74 -3.21 21.52
C ASP A 49 1.70 -4.02 22.40
N ALA A 50 1.60 -5.35 22.36
CA ALA A 50 2.42 -6.26 23.18
C ALA A 50 3.87 -6.40 22.70
N VAL A 51 4.20 -6.02 21.46
CA VAL A 51 5.56 -6.13 20.91
C VAL A 51 6.30 -4.80 21.04
N ARG A 52 7.52 -4.83 21.55
CA ARG A 52 8.39 -3.64 21.65
C ARG A 52 9.40 -3.64 20.50
N VAL A 53 9.77 -2.44 20.02
CA VAL A 53 10.74 -2.27 18.93
C VAL A 53 12.09 -2.92 19.24
N VAL A 54 12.52 -2.88 20.52
CA VAL A 54 13.75 -3.56 20.97
C VAL A 54 13.72 -5.07 20.76
N GLU A 55 12.55 -5.72 20.83
CA GLU A 55 12.40 -7.15 20.57
C GLU A 55 12.56 -7.47 19.08
N VAL A 56 12.01 -6.62 18.20
CA VAL A 56 12.23 -6.71 16.75
C VAL A 56 13.71 -6.53 16.41
N ALA A 57 14.35 -5.53 17.02
CA ALA A 57 15.78 -5.28 16.86
C ALA A 57 16.63 -6.50 17.24
N ALA A 58 16.36 -7.09 18.41
CA ALA A 58 17.04 -8.29 18.89
C ALA A 58 16.83 -9.49 17.96
N ALA A 59 15.61 -9.70 17.46
CA ALA A 59 15.29 -10.79 16.52
C ALA A 59 16.00 -10.65 15.16
N CYS A 60 16.40 -9.43 14.80
CA CYS A 60 17.15 -9.12 13.58
C CYS A 60 18.65 -8.88 13.78
N ASP A 61 19.20 -9.10 14.99
CA ASP A 61 20.61 -8.86 15.34
C ASP A 61 21.07 -7.43 15.06
N VAL A 62 20.24 -6.43 15.36
CA VAL A 62 20.56 -5.01 15.21
C VAL A 62 20.22 -4.23 16.49
N SER A 63 20.71 -2.99 16.58
CA SER A 63 20.31 -2.09 17.65
C SER A 63 18.92 -1.48 17.39
N GLU A 64 18.21 -1.10 18.45
CA GLU A 64 16.95 -0.36 18.35
C GLU A 64 17.13 0.96 17.56
N LYS A 65 18.26 1.66 17.75
CA LYS A 65 18.62 2.84 16.94
C LYS A 65 18.69 2.51 15.46
N THR A 66 19.18 1.32 15.10
CA THR A 66 19.23 0.88 13.70
C THR A 66 17.80 0.72 13.16
N VAL A 67 16.87 0.14 13.93
CA VAL A 67 15.46 0.04 13.50
C VAL A 67 14.88 1.42 13.22
N TYR A 68 15.03 2.38 14.13
CA TYR A 68 14.51 3.74 13.95
C TYR A 68 15.18 4.52 12.82
N ASN A 69 16.38 4.15 12.38
CA ASN A 69 16.99 4.70 11.17
C ASN A 69 16.29 4.25 9.87
N TYR A 70 15.60 3.11 9.88
CA TYR A 70 14.84 2.57 8.75
C TYR A 70 13.36 2.88 8.86
N PHE A 71 12.82 2.91 10.07
CA PHE A 71 11.40 3.04 10.38
C PHE A 71 11.23 4.04 11.51
N PRO A 72 10.84 5.30 11.20
CA PRO A 72 10.76 6.37 12.19
C PRO A 72 9.79 6.09 13.34
N THR A 73 8.78 5.24 13.11
CA THR A 73 7.77 4.86 14.10
C THR A 73 7.57 3.34 14.13
N LYS A 74 6.95 2.83 15.18
CA LYS A 74 6.59 1.41 15.29
C LYS A 74 5.56 1.02 14.24
N GLU A 75 4.62 1.92 13.92
CA GLU A 75 3.58 1.73 12.91
C GLU A 75 4.18 1.57 11.52
N SER A 76 5.25 2.31 11.22
CA SER A 76 5.92 2.22 9.92
C SER A 76 6.56 0.85 9.67
N LEU A 77 6.88 0.06 10.70
CA LEU A 77 7.36 -1.31 10.55
C LEU A 77 6.38 -2.22 9.80
N ILE A 78 5.09 -1.98 9.92
CA ILE A 78 4.03 -2.78 9.29
C ILE A 78 3.36 -2.04 8.12
N LEU A 79 3.35 -0.70 8.13
CA LEU A 79 2.67 0.14 7.14
C LEU A 79 3.64 0.91 6.21
N ASP A 80 4.80 0.37 5.92
CA ASP A 80 5.89 1.00 5.15
C ASP A 80 5.67 1.12 3.62
N ARG A 81 4.50 0.75 3.13
CA ARG A 81 4.24 0.59 1.68
C ARG A 81 4.10 1.90 0.88
N TRP A 82 4.07 3.05 1.56
CA TRP A 82 3.58 4.29 0.97
C TRP A 82 4.64 5.10 0.18
N GLU A 83 5.92 4.82 0.35
CA GLU A 83 6.97 5.52 -0.42
C GLU A 83 6.86 5.23 -1.92
N ALA A 84 6.77 3.94 -2.29
CA ALA A 84 6.60 3.52 -3.67
C ALA A 84 5.26 4.00 -4.25
N THR A 85 4.17 3.90 -3.49
CA THR A 85 2.84 4.40 -3.89
C THR A 85 2.87 5.92 -4.08
N THR A 86 3.56 6.68 -3.21
CA THR A 86 3.73 8.14 -3.36
C THR A 86 4.42 8.48 -4.67
N ALA A 87 5.54 7.82 -4.97
CA ALA A 87 6.27 8.04 -6.22
C ALA A 87 5.43 7.67 -7.45
N ALA A 88 4.69 6.56 -7.39
CA ALA A 88 3.81 6.11 -8.46
C ALA A 88 2.66 7.11 -8.71
N ILE A 89 2.03 7.64 -7.66
CA ILE A 89 0.99 8.67 -7.76
C ILE A 89 1.55 9.94 -8.42
N GLN A 90 2.71 10.43 -7.94
CA GLN A 90 3.33 11.62 -8.51
C GLN A 90 3.65 11.44 -10.01
N ALA A 91 4.30 10.34 -10.36
CA ALA A 91 4.67 10.04 -11.74
C ALA A 91 3.44 9.83 -12.63
N GLY A 92 2.45 9.05 -12.14
CA GLY A 92 1.24 8.74 -12.88
C GLY A 92 0.37 9.98 -13.15
N ILE A 93 0.19 10.85 -12.16
CA ILE A 93 -0.57 12.10 -12.35
C ILE A 93 0.20 13.10 -13.25
N ALA A 94 1.52 13.12 -13.17
CA ALA A 94 2.35 13.99 -14.02
C ALA A 94 2.37 13.55 -15.49
N ASP A 95 2.12 12.27 -15.79
CA ASP A 95 2.07 11.77 -17.18
C ASP A 95 0.80 12.25 -17.89
N THR A 96 0.95 13.24 -18.76
CA THR A 96 -0.17 13.85 -19.51
C THR A 96 -0.80 12.92 -20.56
N ARG A 97 -0.19 11.77 -20.87
CA ARG A 97 -0.69 10.77 -21.82
C ARG A 97 -1.85 9.94 -21.27
N VAL A 98 -2.01 9.90 -19.95
CA VAL A 98 -3.07 9.17 -19.26
C VAL A 98 -3.86 10.12 -18.38
N SER A 99 -5.13 9.81 -18.11
CA SER A 99 -5.90 10.60 -17.14
C SER A 99 -5.41 10.35 -15.71
N PRO A 100 -5.57 11.29 -14.76
CA PRO A 100 -5.25 11.06 -13.36
C PRO A 100 -6.00 9.85 -12.75
N VAL A 101 -7.23 9.61 -13.21
CA VAL A 101 -8.03 8.46 -12.79
C VAL A 101 -7.41 7.15 -13.28
N ASP A 102 -7.06 7.07 -14.58
CA ASP A 102 -6.45 5.87 -15.15
C ASP A 102 -5.09 5.57 -14.52
N ALA A 103 -4.33 6.62 -14.18
CA ALA A 103 -3.06 6.45 -13.47
C ALA A 103 -3.26 5.79 -12.10
N VAL A 104 -4.24 6.25 -11.32
CA VAL A 104 -4.57 5.67 -10.02
C VAL A 104 -5.15 4.27 -10.15
N LEU A 105 -6.04 4.03 -11.11
CA LEU A 105 -6.60 2.71 -11.38
C LEU A 105 -5.50 1.68 -11.71
N ARG A 106 -4.48 2.07 -12.48
CA ARG A 106 -3.33 1.19 -12.78
C ARG A 106 -2.53 0.87 -11.53
N ILE A 107 -2.27 1.84 -10.65
CA ILE A 107 -1.54 1.59 -9.40
C ILE A 107 -2.30 0.56 -8.56
N LEU A 108 -3.62 0.73 -8.39
CA LEU A 108 -4.46 -0.20 -7.62
C LEU A 108 -4.55 -1.59 -8.28
N ALA A 109 -4.62 -1.65 -9.62
CA ALA A 109 -4.61 -2.90 -10.36
C ALA A 109 -3.26 -3.64 -10.20
N ASP A 110 -2.14 -2.92 -10.26
CA ASP A 110 -0.80 -3.48 -10.05
C ASP A 110 -0.65 -4.02 -8.60
N GLU A 111 -1.15 -3.29 -7.58
CA GLU A 111 -1.15 -3.74 -6.18
C GLU A 111 -2.01 -5.01 -6.00
N LEU A 112 -3.19 -5.04 -6.59
CA LEU A 112 -4.10 -6.20 -6.54
C LEU A 112 -3.52 -7.40 -7.28
N GLY A 113 -2.96 -7.18 -8.48
CA GLY A 113 -2.32 -8.20 -9.29
C GLY A 113 -1.14 -8.85 -8.56
N ALA A 114 -0.32 -8.07 -7.84
CA ALA A 114 0.76 -8.59 -7.01
C ALA A 114 0.23 -9.49 -5.88
N LEU A 115 -0.83 -9.06 -5.18
CA LEU A 115 -1.47 -9.86 -4.14
C LEU A 115 -2.04 -11.17 -4.69
N THR A 116 -2.80 -11.13 -5.78
CA THR A 116 -3.44 -12.32 -6.34
C THR A 116 -2.42 -13.28 -6.97
N ALA A 117 -1.35 -12.76 -7.58
CA ALA A 117 -0.22 -13.57 -8.06
C ALA A 117 0.48 -14.29 -6.90
N TRP A 118 0.73 -13.58 -5.79
CA TRP A 118 1.29 -14.19 -4.60
C TRP A 118 0.37 -15.27 -4.03
N LEU A 119 -0.94 -15.03 -3.94
CA LEU A 119 -1.92 -16.02 -3.46
C LEU A 119 -1.91 -17.29 -4.34
N ARG A 120 -1.86 -17.15 -5.66
CA ARG A 120 -1.78 -18.30 -6.60
C ARG A 120 -0.51 -19.14 -6.40
N ALA A 121 0.57 -18.54 -5.97
CA ALA A 121 1.84 -19.22 -5.75
C ALA A 121 1.93 -19.96 -4.39
N GLN A 122 0.95 -19.78 -3.50
CA GLN A 122 1.01 -20.41 -2.18
C GLN A 122 0.58 -21.88 -2.24
N PRO A 123 1.30 -22.78 -1.54
CA PRO A 123 0.94 -24.20 -1.47
C PRO A 123 -0.37 -24.44 -0.69
N ASP A 124 -0.69 -23.55 0.25
CA ASP A 124 -1.93 -23.55 1.03
C ASP A 124 -2.62 -22.19 0.88
N LEU A 125 -3.55 -22.12 -0.05
CA LEU A 125 -4.30 -20.91 -0.37
C LEU A 125 -5.17 -20.46 0.81
N ALA A 126 -5.77 -21.40 1.55
CA ALA A 126 -6.66 -21.07 2.66
C ALA A 126 -5.88 -20.39 3.81
N GLU A 127 -4.71 -20.93 4.15
CA GLU A 127 -3.84 -20.31 5.15
C GLU A 127 -3.28 -18.96 4.69
N ALA A 128 -2.95 -18.82 3.39
CA ALA A 128 -2.50 -17.55 2.82
C ALA A 128 -3.60 -16.47 2.93
N ILE A 129 -4.83 -16.79 2.55
CA ILE A 129 -5.98 -15.88 2.68
C ILE A 129 -6.22 -15.53 4.16
N ALA A 130 -6.20 -16.52 5.05
CA ALA A 130 -6.36 -16.29 6.49
C ALA A 130 -5.29 -15.32 7.03
N SER A 131 -4.05 -15.44 6.54
CA SER A 131 -2.95 -14.56 6.95
C SER A 131 -3.14 -13.11 6.47
N VAL A 132 -3.57 -12.91 5.23
CA VAL A 132 -3.90 -11.56 4.70
C VAL A 132 -5.06 -10.95 5.48
N ARG A 133 -6.09 -11.75 5.82
CA ARG A 133 -7.20 -11.28 6.65
C ARG A 133 -6.78 -10.87 8.05
N ARG A 134 -5.98 -11.71 8.75
CA ARG A 134 -5.42 -11.37 10.06
C ARG A 134 -4.64 -10.06 10.03
N PHE A 135 -3.87 -9.82 8.96
CA PHE A 135 -3.17 -8.55 8.74
C PHE A 135 -4.15 -7.36 8.64
N GLY A 136 -5.19 -7.49 7.83
CA GLY A 136 -6.24 -6.46 7.70
C GLY A 136 -6.98 -6.21 9.02
N GLU A 137 -7.32 -7.27 9.76
CA GLU A 137 -7.98 -7.21 11.07
C GLU A 137 -7.09 -6.54 12.12
N LEU A 138 -5.79 -6.83 12.12
CA LEU A 138 -4.83 -6.17 13.01
C LEU A 138 -4.80 -4.66 12.78
N ILE A 139 -4.75 -4.22 11.52
CA ILE A 139 -4.79 -2.78 11.18
C ILE A 139 -6.13 -2.19 11.61
N ALA A 140 -7.24 -2.84 11.29
CA ALA A 140 -8.59 -2.33 11.58
C ALA A 140 -8.90 -2.27 13.08
N SER A 141 -8.37 -3.17 13.89
CA SER A 141 -8.61 -3.24 15.33
C SER A 141 -7.66 -2.37 16.17
N THR A 142 -6.49 -1.99 15.63
CA THR A 142 -5.46 -1.23 16.36
C THR A 142 -5.60 0.27 16.12
N PRO A 143 -5.98 1.10 17.14
CA PRO A 143 -6.18 2.53 16.94
C PRO A 143 -4.95 3.27 16.40
N ALA A 144 -3.74 2.95 16.88
CA ALA A 144 -2.50 3.56 16.43
C ALA A 144 -2.24 3.31 14.93
N LEU A 145 -2.48 2.07 14.45
CA LEU A 145 -2.32 1.73 13.03
C LEU A 145 -3.35 2.43 12.15
N ARG A 146 -4.61 2.53 12.59
CA ARG A 146 -5.64 3.30 11.87
C ARG A 146 -5.30 4.78 11.77
N SER A 147 -4.81 5.39 12.87
CA SER A 147 -4.38 6.79 12.86
C SER A 147 -3.24 6.99 11.88
N TYR A 148 -2.20 6.17 11.97
CA TYR A 148 -1.05 6.22 11.05
C TYR A 148 -1.47 6.07 9.59
N GLN A 149 -2.38 5.14 9.28
CA GLN A 149 -2.91 4.96 7.92
C GLN A 149 -3.67 6.20 7.44
N THR A 150 -4.48 6.82 8.31
CA THR A 150 -5.24 8.04 8.00
C THR A 150 -4.30 9.21 7.72
N ASP A 151 -3.28 9.41 8.57
CA ASP A 151 -2.28 10.47 8.41
C ASP A 151 -1.49 10.29 7.11
N THR A 152 -1.13 9.06 6.78
CA THR A 152 -0.45 8.71 5.54
C THR A 152 -1.30 9.01 4.31
N LEU A 153 -2.58 8.61 4.31
CA LEU A 153 -3.51 8.93 3.22
C LEU A 153 -3.73 10.45 3.07
N THR A 154 -3.76 11.17 4.18
CA THR A 154 -3.83 12.65 4.17
C THR A 154 -2.58 13.24 3.50
N GLY A 155 -1.40 12.75 3.84
CA GLY A 155 -0.14 13.14 3.18
C GLY A 155 -0.15 12.86 1.68
N LEU A 156 -0.62 11.68 1.27
CA LEU A 156 -0.77 11.30 -0.15
C LEU A 156 -1.77 12.20 -0.88
N THR A 157 -2.86 12.59 -0.22
CA THR A 157 -3.84 13.53 -0.79
C THR A 157 -3.17 14.87 -1.09
N ALA A 158 -2.36 15.41 -0.19
CA ALA A 158 -1.61 16.64 -0.43
C ALA A 158 -0.61 16.50 -1.60
N VAL A 159 0.04 15.35 -1.72
CA VAL A 159 0.95 15.05 -2.85
C VAL A 159 0.17 15.00 -4.17
N ALA A 160 -0.96 14.31 -4.21
CA ALA A 160 -1.83 14.23 -5.39
C ALA A 160 -2.37 15.60 -5.79
N ALA A 161 -2.84 16.43 -4.83
CA ALA A 161 -3.32 17.78 -5.08
C ALA A 161 -2.25 18.66 -5.75
N LYS A 162 -1.00 18.62 -5.24
CA LYS A 162 0.14 19.32 -5.85
C LYS A 162 0.42 18.86 -7.29
N ALA A 163 0.35 17.54 -7.54
CA ALA A 163 0.59 16.98 -8.87
C ALA A 163 -0.53 17.39 -9.86
N ILE A 164 -1.79 17.36 -9.42
CA ILE A 164 -2.95 17.79 -10.20
C ILE A 164 -2.85 19.30 -10.51
N ALA A 165 -2.56 20.12 -9.50
CA ALA A 165 -2.41 21.55 -9.67
C ALA A 165 -1.35 21.89 -10.73
N ARG A 166 -0.18 21.27 -10.66
CA ARG A 166 0.88 21.44 -11.68
C ARG A 166 0.42 21.04 -13.07
N ARG A 167 -0.31 19.92 -13.19
CA ARG A 167 -0.79 19.40 -14.47
C ARG A 167 -1.77 20.35 -15.16
N TYR A 168 -2.63 21.02 -14.38
CA TYR A 168 -3.70 21.89 -14.91
C TYR A 168 -3.42 23.39 -14.77
N GLY A 169 -2.21 23.79 -14.30
CA GLY A 169 -1.83 25.19 -14.14
C GLY A 169 -2.61 25.92 -13.04
N LEU A 170 -3.01 25.19 -11.99
CA LEU A 170 -3.77 25.69 -10.84
C LEU A 170 -2.87 25.88 -9.62
N SER A 171 -3.37 26.59 -8.58
CA SER A 171 -2.74 26.56 -7.27
C SER A 171 -3.06 25.26 -6.55
N PRO A 172 -2.09 24.66 -5.79
CA PRO A 172 -2.40 23.51 -4.93
C PRO A 172 -3.50 23.78 -3.91
N ASP A 173 -3.73 25.05 -3.55
CA ASP A 173 -4.73 25.48 -2.58
C ASP A 173 -6.11 25.76 -3.20
N ASP A 174 -6.21 25.70 -4.54
CA ASP A 174 -7.50 25.82 -5.22
C ASP A 174 -8.41 24.62 -4.87
N PRO A 175 -9.73 24.81 -4.82
CA PRO A 175 -10.65 23.74 -4.43
C PRO A 175 -10.67 22.56 -5.41
N GLU A 176 -10.41 22.78 -6.69
CA GLU A 176 -10.45 21.75 -7.73
C GLU A 176 -9.36 20.69 -7.54
N PRO A 177 -8.04 21.01 -7.40
CA PRO A 177 -7.02 20.03 -7.10
C PRO A 177 -7.24 19.32 -5.77
N GLN A 178 -7.74 20.02 -4.75
CA GLN A 178 -8.00 19.45 -3.44
C GLN A 178 -9.10 18.39 -3.51
N ILE A 179 -10.26 18.69 -4.08
CA ILE A 179 -11.38 17.74 -4.17
C ILE A 179 -11.05 16.57 -5.12
N ALA A 180 -10.33 16.85 -6.22
CA ALA A 180 -9.89 15.81 -7.15
C ALA A 180 -8.94 14.82 -6.45
N ALA A 181 -7.98 15.30 -5.66
CA ALA A 181 -7.07 14.46 -4.91
C ALA A 181 -7.81 13.60 -3.88
N VAL A 182 -8.74 14.19 -3.11
CA VAL A 182 -9.58 13.44 -2.15
C VAL A 182 -10.38 12.35 -2.86
N ALA A 183 -11.00 12.65 -3.99
CA ALA A 183 -11.76 11.67 -4.75
C ALA A 183 -10.88 10.53 -5.27
N LEU A 184 -9.71 10.84 -5.83
CA LEU A 184 -8.75 9.83 -6.32
C LEU A 184 -8.25 8.91 -5.21
N LEU A 185 -7.86 9.48 -4.06
CA LEU A 185 -7.40 8.69 -2.91
C LEU A 185 -8.55 7.90 -2.26
N GLY A 186 -9.80 8.32 -2.44
CA GLY A 186 -11.00 7.57 -2.07
C GLY A 186 -11.08 6.19 -2.74
N LEU A 187 -10.42 5.97 -3.89
CA LEU A 187 -10.36 4.67 -4.56
C LEU A 187 -9.63 3.62 -3.71
N TRP A 188 -8.61 3.99 -2.91
CA TRP A 188 -8.00 3.08 -1.93
C TRP A 188 -8.97 2.62 -0.86
N HIS A 189 -9.87 3.50 -0.41
CA HIS A 189 -10.92 3.11 0.53
C HIS A 189 -11.85 2.05 -0.07
N ILE A 190 -12.27 2.22 -1.33
CA ILE A 190 -13.08 1.22 -2.06
C ILE A 190 -12.31 -0.08 -2.20
N HIS A 191 -11.02 -0.01 -2.59
CA HIS A 191 -10.14 -1.16 -2.77
C HIS A 191 -10.00 -1.99 -1.48
N PHE A 192 -9.65 -1.37 -0.35
CA PHE A 192 -9.48 -2.07 0.92
C PHE A 192 -10.79 -2.64 1.46
N ARG A 193 -11.91 -1.93 1.27
CA ARG A 193 -13.23 -2.44 1.63
C ARG A 193 -13.61 -3.67 0.79
N ALA A 194 -13.32 -3.62 -0.50
CA ALA A 194 -13.58 -4.74 -1.41
C ALA A 194 -12.68 -5.95 -1.09
N LEU A 195 -11.40 -5.72 -0.72
CA LEU A 195 -10.53 -6.78 -0.19
C LEU A 195 -11.16 -7.49 1.00
N GLY A 196 -11.62 -6.75 2.00
CA GLY A 196 -12.29 -7.33 3.17
C GLY A 196 -13.57 -8.11 2.83
N LYS A 197 -14.27 -7.71 1.75
CA LYS A 197 -15.52 -8.35 1.31
C LYS A 197 -15.28 -9.63 0.52
N TYR A 198 -14.31 -9.64 -0.39
CA TYR A 198 -14.15 -10.74 -1.36
C TYR A 198 -13.02 -11.70 -1.00
N LEU A 199 -12.10 -11.33 -0.11
CA LEU A 199 -11.03 -12.22 0.34
C LEU A 199 -11.49 -13.07 1.53
N ASP A 200 -12.60 -13.78 1.37
CA ASP A 200 -13.24 -14.60 2.42
C ASP A 200 -12.89 -16.10 2.34
N GLY A 201 -12.17 -16.50 1.30
CA GLY A 201 -11.78 -17.89 1.06
C GLY A 201 -12.83 -18.70 0.28
N THR A 202 -13.96 -18.11 -0.10
CA THR A 202 -15.01 -18.81 -0.86
C THR A 202 -14.81 -18.77 -2.37
N VAL A 203 -13.97 -17.83 -2.85
CA VAL A 203 -13.72 -17.59 -4.28
C VAL A 203 -12.22 -17.70 -4.61
N THR A 204 -11.92 -17.96 -5.87
CA THR A 204 -10.54 -18.06 -6.36
C THR A 204 -9.86 -16.69 -6.43
N PRO A 205 -8.50 -16.62 -6.40
CA PRO A 205 -7.79 -15.35 -6.57
C PRO A 205 -8.18 -14.58 -7.83
N ASP A 206 -8.49 -15.25 -8.96
CA ASP A 206 -8.96 -14.60 -10.19
C ASP A 206 -10.34 -13.97 -10.04
N GLN A 207 -11.24 -14.62 -9.31
CA GLN A 207 -12.56 -14.09 -9.00
C GLN A 207 -12.46 -12.89 -8.05
N VAL A 208 -11.57 -12.96 -7.05
CA VAL A 208 -11.25 -11.83 -6.16
C VAL A 208 -10.76 -10.64 -6.97
N GLU A 209 -9.77 -10.86 -7.85
CA GLU A 209 -9.19 -9.82 -8.71
C GLU A 209 -10.26 -9.15 -9.57
N LYS A 210 -11.07 -9.94 -10.26
CA LYS A 210 -12.16 -9.44 -11.12
C LYS A 210 -13.21 -8.64 -10.32
N ALA A 211 -13.61 -9.13 -9.15
CA ALA A 211 -14.65 -8.50 -8.34
C ALA A 211 -14.17 -7.14 -7.79
N ILE A 212 -12.94 -7.09 -7.28
CA ILE A 212 -12.34 -5.86 -6.71
C ILE A 212 -12.09 -4.84 -7.81
N SER A 213 -11.45 -5.25 -8.92
CA SER A 213 -11.20 -4.36 -10.08
C SER A 213 -12.52 -3.75 -10.56
N GLY A 214 -13.57 -4.54 -10.70
CA GLY A 214 -14.88 -4.05 -11.14
C GLY A 214 -15.51 -3.03 -10.19
N GLU A 215 -15.36 -3.15 -8.86
CA GLU A 215 -15.84 -2.13 -7.91
C GLU A 215 -15.02 -0.83 -8.01
N VAL A 216 -13.69 -0.96 -8.09
CA VAL A 216 -12.77 0.19 -8.17
C VAL A 216 -12.94 0.94 -9.49
N GLU A 217 -13.06 0.23 -10.62
CA GLU A 217 -13.30 0.82 -11.94
C GLU A 217 -14.62 1.59 -12.01
N ARG A 218 -15.72 1.03 -11.47
CA ARG A 218 -17.00 1.75 -11.41
C ARG A 218 -16.89 3.04 -10.60
N ALA A 219 -16.19 3.02 -9.47
CA ALA A 219 -15.91 4.23 -8.69
C ALA A 219 -15.03 5.22 -9.46
N GLY A 220 -14.00 4.72 -10.16
CA GLY A 220 -13.14 5.53 -11.03
C GLY A 220 -13.91 6.23 -12.17
N HIS A 221 -14.86 5.56 -12.79
CA HIS A 221 -15.72 6.16 -13.83
C HIS A 221 -16.54 7.35 -13.31
N LEU A 222 -17.06 7.28 -12.06
CA LEU A 222 -17.76 8.40 -11.44
C LEU A 222 -16.82 9.60 -11.25
N ILE A 223 -15.60 9.35 -10.77
CA ILE A 223 -14.60 10.39 -10.59
C ILE A 223 -14.19 10.99 -11.94
N ALA A 224 -13.93 10.15 -12.96
CA ALA A 224 -13.57 10.59 -14.29
C ALA A 224 -14.65 11.52 -14.91
N ALA A 225 -15.93 11.23 -14.67
CA ALA A 225 -17.03 12.09 -15.11
C ALA A 225 -16.96 13.48 -14.48
N GLY A 226 -16.65 13.56 -13.18
CA GLY A 226 -16.48 14.84 -12.46
C GLY A 226 -15.22 15.60 -12.88
N LEU A 227 -14.10 14.90 -13.04
CA LEU A 227 -12.81 15.54 -13.38
C LEU A 227 -12.73 16.07 -14.82
N ARG A 228 -13.65 15.72 -15.72
CA ARG A 228 -13.71 16.33 -17.07
C ARG A 228 -13.96 17.85 -17.04
N THR A 229 -14.43 18.38 -15.94
CA THR A 229 -14.62 19.84 -15.77
C THR A 229 -13.32 20.58 -15.42
N LEU A 230 -12.24 19.86 -15.09
CA LEU A 230 -10.90 20.44 -14.91
C LEU A 230 -10.30 20.70 -16.29
N SER A 231 -10.54 21.88 -16.82
CA SER A 231 -9.88 22.37 -18.03
C SER A 231 -8.62 23.13 -17.66
N ALA A 232 -7.51 22.93 -18.41
CA ALA A 232 -6.38 23.83 -18.35
C ALA A 232 -6.87 25.24 -18.74
N LYS A 233 -6.67 26.22 -17.88
CA LYS A 233 -6.90 27.63 -18.20
C LYS A 233 -5.85 28.14 -19.14
#